data_cca7b4e96c71a3227dcfd31fbdab646c
#
_entry.id   cca7b4e96c71a3227dcfd31fbdab646c
#
_cell.length_a   1.000
_cell.length_b   1.000
_cell.length_c   1.000
_cell.angle_alpha   90.00
_cell.angle_beta   90.00
_cell.angle_gamma   90.00
#
_symmetry.space_group_name_H-M   'P 1'
#
loop_
_entity.id
_entity.type
_entity.pdbx_description
1 polymer ?
#
loop_
_entity_poly.entity_id
_entity_poly.type
_entity_poly.pdbx_seq_one_letter_code
_entity_poly.pdbx_strand_id
1 'polypeptide(L)'
;MQRLLLVTALGLTLAACGQQSETPAPAASTTPAATEPAPMPAKPMSFADRLQAAVDGEHRSAENKARDAYRHPAQTLAFFGLDAGQTVIEITPGGGWYSEILAPALKGDGQLVGAIVNAGAVEDERARGYYERSNQGLRDKLAGNADVYGGMTLVEFDSATPSFGVDGSADVVLTFRNVHNWTGSGNDQAMFDGFFKVLKSGGVLGVVEHRAAEGTSAED
;
A
#
# COMPACT_ATOMS: atom_id res chain seq x y z
N MET A 1 -30.02 -39.86 20.70
CA MET A 1 -30.07 -41.31 21.00
C MET A 1 -28.75 -41.90 20.58
N GLN A 2 -28.19 -42.58 21.45
CA GLN A 2 -27.16 -43.59 21.74
C GLN A 2 -25.76 -43.00 21.84
N ARG A 3 -25.22 -42.81 22.94
CA ARG A 3 -24.61 -43.55 24.09
C ARG A 3 -23.92 -44.86 23.65
N LEU A 4 -22.61 -44.93 23.74
CA LEU A 4 -21.96 -46.14 24.19
C LEU A 4 -20.67 -45.83 24.96
N LEU A 5 -20.64 -46.37 26.12
CA LEU A 5 -19.65 -46.46 27.18
C LEU A 5 -18.74 -47.69 26.95
N LEU A 6 -17.65 -47.72 27.71
CA LEU A 6 -16.98 -48.88 28.30
C LEU A 6 -15.58 -49.15 27.70
N VAL A 7 -14.58 -49.65 28.44
CA VAL A 7 -14.35 -50.03 29.85
C VAL A 7 -12.83 -50.21 30.01
N THR A 8 -12.39 -49.95 31.22
CA THR A 8 -11.13 -50.25 31.91
C THR A 8 -10.53 -51.63 31.71
N ALA A 9 -9.20 -51.75 31.75
CA ALA A 9 -8.53 -52.92 32.33
C ALA A 9 -7.22 -52.53 33.00
N LEU A 10 -7.18 -52.75 34.28
CA LEU A 10 -6.10 -52.64 35.23
C LEU A 10 -5.36 -53.98 35.22
N GLY A 11 -4.05 -53.96 35.05
CA GLY A 11 -3.18 -55.16 35.15
C GLY A 11 -1.95 -54.87 36.00
N LEU A 12 -2.05 -55.25 37.26
CA LEU A 12 -0.90 -55.33 38.19
C LEU A 12 -0.16 -56.65 37.98
N THR A 13 1.15 -56.64 37.81
CA THR A 13 2.01 -57.80 38.09
C THR A 13 3.27 -57.34 38.83
N LEU A 14 3.38 -57.82 40.06
CA LEU A 14 4.62 -57.85 40.88
C LEU A 14 5.52 -58.99 40.40
N ALA A 15 6.79 -58.73 40.30
CA ALA A 15 7.84 -59.75 40.53
C ALA A 15 9.20 -59.05 40.75
N ALA A 16 9.68 -59.05 41.93
CA ALA A 16 10.78 -59.78 42.56
C ALA A 16 12.21 -59.34 42.20
N CYS A 17 12.94 -58.98 43.28
CA CYS A 17 14.33 -58.66 43.47
C CYS A 17 15.35 -59.52 42.69
N GLY A 18 16.36 -58.83 42.16
CA GLY A 18 17.68 -59.37 41.81
C GLY A 18 18.69 -58.23 41.86
N GLN A 19 19.45 -58.18 42.99
CA GLN A 19 20.65 -57.30 43.11
C GLN A 19 21.78 -57.85 42.27
N GLN A 20 22.21 -57.17 41.28
CA GLN A 20 23.52 -57.32 40.66
C GLN A 20 24.31 -56.03 40.83
N SER A 21 25.43 -56.09 41.48
CA SER A 21 26.44 -55.03 41.62
C SER A 21 27.09 -54.82 40.28
N GLU A 22 26.81 -53.73 39.62
CA GLU A 22 27.58 -53.29 38.44
C GLU A 22 28.55 -52.18 38.81
N THR A 23 29.78 -52.37 38.43
CA THR A 23 30.89 -51.44 38.50
C THR A 23 30.60 -50.19 37.71
N PRO A 24 30.87 -48.96 38.21
CA PRO A 24 30.59 -47.75 37.46
C PRO A 24 31.56 -47.62 36.25
N ALA A 25 30.96 -47.52 35.05
CA ALA A 25 31.67 -47.15 33.84
C ALA A 25 32.07 -45.66 33.89
N PRO A 26 33.19 -45.27 33.27
CA PRO A 26 33.68 -43.89 33.28
C PRO A 26 32.67 -42.94 32.57
N ALA A 27 32.39 -41.83 33.23
CA ALA A 27 31.50 -40.77 32.71
C ALA A 27 32.01 -40.25 31.37
N ALA A 28 31.18 -40.41 30.33
CA ALA A 28 31.43 -39.78 29.05
C ALA A 28 31.31 -38.25 29.22
N SER A 29 32.40 -37.52 28.93
CA SER A 29 32.43 -36.08 28.87
C SER A 29 31.49 -35.62 27.75
N THR A 30 30.33 -35.12 28.09
CA THR A 30 29.46 -34.43 27.13
C THR A 30 30.04 -33.04 26.87
N THR A 31 30.69 -32.89 25.73
CA THR A 31 31.03 -31.57 25.19
C THR A 31 29.76 -30.79 25.01
N PRO A 32 29.64 -29.54 25.53
CA PRO A 32 28.46 -28.70 25.30
C PRO A 32 28.36 -28.50 23.80
N ALA A 33 27.19 -28.82 23.24
CA ALA A 33 26.84 -28.44 21.88
C ALA A 33 26.95 -26.91 21.75
N ALA A 34 27.79 -26.46 20.83
CA ALA A 34 27.87 -25.02 20.51
C ALA A 34 26.48 -24.56 20.09
N THR A 35 25.87 -23.67 20.88
CA THR A 35 24.62 -23.02 20.55
C THR A 35 24.87 -22.15 19.33
N GLU A 36 24.27 -22.52 18.20
CA GLU A 36 24.28 -21.71 16.98
C GLU A 36 23.73 -20.30 17.31
N PRO A 37 24.46 -19.22 16.96
CA PRO A 37 23.97 -17.88 17.29
C PRO A 37 22.62 -17.65 16.63
N ALA A 38 21.67 -17.19 17.40
CA ALA A 38 20.33 -16.81 16.88
C ALA A 38 20.48 -15.86 15.68
N PRO A 39 19.71 -16.05 14.60
CA PRO A 39 19.78 -15.18 13.44
C PRO A 39 19.57 -13.73 13.87
N MET A 40 20.51 -12.87 13.49
CA MET A 40 20.40 -11.45 13.76
C MET A 40 19.14 -10.91 13.08
N PRO A 41 18.37 -10.02 13.72
CA PRO A 41 17.20 -9.43 13.09
C PRO A 41 17.62 -8.74 11.79
N ALA A 42 16.93 -9.06 10.69
CA ALA A 42 17.17 -8.44 9.41
C ALA A 42 17.03 -6.91 9.54
N LYS A 43 17.96 -6.16 8.95
CA LYS A 43 17.87 -4.69 8.92
C LYS A 43 16.56 -4.30 8.26
N PRO A 44 15.78 -3.36 8.84
CA PRO A 44 14.56 -2.86 8.20
C PRO A 44 14.87 -2.35 6.77
N MET A 45 14.02 -2.70 5.82
CA MET A 45 14.12 -2.17 4.46
C MET A 45 14.01 -0.65 4.47
N SER A 46 14.86 0.04 3.70
CA SER A 46 14.69 1.48 3.47
C SER A 46 13.40 1.74 2.68
N PHE A 47 12.88 2.98 2.75
CA PHE A 47 11.71 3.34 1.94
C PHE A 47 12.00 3.21 0.44
N ALA A 48 13.20 3.56 -0.02
CA ALA A 48 13.62 3.39 -1.40
C ALA A 48 13.59 1.92 -1.85
N ASP A 49 14.03 1.00 -0.98
CA ASP A 49 13.98 -0.44 -1.28
C ASP A 49 12.53 -0.94 -1.32
N ARG A 50 11.66 -0.47 -0.42
CA ARG A 50 10.21 -0.79 -0.43
C ARG A 50 9.54 -0.26 -1.69
N LEU A 51 9.86 0.96 -2.10
CA LEU A 51 9.34 1.57 -3.31
C LEU A 51 9.75 0.76 -4.54
N GLN A 52 11.02 0.38 -4.64
CA GLN A 52 11.49 -0.47 -5.75
C GLN A 52 10.84 -1.84 -5.73
N ALA A 53 10.71 -2.47 -4.56
CA ALA A 53 10.01 -3.75 -4.43
C ALA A 53 8.53 -3.64 -4.84
N ALA A 54 7.88 -2.51 -4.57
CA ALA A 54 6.52 -2.25 -5.02
C ALA A 54 6.41 -2.08 -6.54
N VAL A 55 7.38 -1.41 -7.17
CA VAL A 55 7.49 -1.29 -8.64
C VAL A 55 7.65 -2.66 -9.28
N ASP A 56 8.48 -3.53 -8.73
CA ASP A 56 8.76 -4.88 -9.26
C ASP A 56 7.68 -5.91 -8.86
N GLY A 57 6.77 -5.54 -7.95
CA GLY A 57 5.81 -6.43 -7.29
C GLY A 57 4.94 -7.24 -8.24
N GLU A 58 4.71 -8.53 -7.93
CA GLU A 58 3.89 -9.45 -8.74
C GLU A 58 2.40 -9.10 -8.78
N HIS A 59 1.94 -8.28 -7.83
CA HIS A 59 0.56 -7.75 -7.81
C HIS A 59 0.28 -6.77 -8.96
N ARG A 60 1.31 -6.27 -9.63
CA ARG A 60 1.21 -5.40 -10.81
C ARG A 60 1.15 -6.22 -12.09
N SER A 61 0.18 -5.90 -12.95
CA SER A 61 0.07 -6.57 -14.25
C SER A 61 1.28 -6.29 -15.16
N ALA A 62 1.59 -7.22 -16.05
CA ALA A 62 2.65 -7.05 -17.05
C ALA A 62 2.41 -5.80 -17.92
N GLU A 63 1.16 -5.49 -18.23
CA GLU A 63 0.74 -4.30 -18.99
C GLU A 63 1.07 -3.00 -18.22
N ASN A 64 0.82 -2.97 -16.90
CA ASN A 64 1.16 -1.81 -16.08
C ASN A 64 2.68 -1.66 -15.92
N LYS A 65 3.41 -2.76 -15.73
CA LYS A 65 4.89 -2.75 -15.66
C LYS A 65 5.53 -2.30 -16.98
N ALA A 66 4.99 -2.66 -18.13
CA ALA A 66 5.51 -2.21 -19.43
C ALA A 66 5.51 -0.68 -19.59
N ARG A 67 4.72 0.04 -18.82
CA ARG A 67 4.66 1.51 -18.83
C ARG A 67 5.73 2.16 -17.95
N ASP A 68 6.41 1.40 -17.09
CA ASP A 68 7.42 1.92 -16.15
C ASP A 68 8.60 2.54 -16.88
N ALA A 69 9.00 1.98 -18.03
CA ALA A 69 10.06 2.52 -18.88
C ALA A 69 9.81 3.97 -19.38
N TYR A 70 8.55 4.39 -19.42
CA TYR A 70 8.13 5.72 -19.85
C TYR A 70 7.70 6.62 -18.70
N ARG A 71 7.35 6.05 -17.55
CA ARG A 71 6.81 6.77 -16.39
C ARG A 71 7.80 6.92 -15.26
N HIS A 72 8.86 6.12 -15.26
CA HIS A 72 9.95 6.16 -14.28
C HIS A 72 9.44 6.29 -12.82
N PRO A 73 8.55 5.38 -12.34
CA PRO A 73 7.80 5.60 -11.10
C PRO A 73 8.68 5.82 -9.88
N ALA A 74 9.72 5.00 -9.68
CA ALA A 74 10.61 5.13 -8.53
C ALA A 74 11.32 6.49 -8.52
N GLN A 75 11.83 6.93 -9.68
CA GLN A 75 12.52 8.21 -9.81
C GLN A 75 11.55 9.39 -9.63
N THR A 76 10.34 9.29 -10.20
CA THR A 76 9.30 10.32 -10.06
C THR A 76 8.88 10.50 -8.61
N LEU A 77 8.62 9.41 -7.90
CA LEU A 77 8.19 9.47 -6.50
C LEU A 77 9.33 9.92 -5.57
N ALA A 78 10.57 9.49 -5.84
CA ALA A 78 11.74 9.99 -5.12
C ALA A 78 11.98 11.50 -5.36
N PHE A 79 11.76 11.99 -6.60
CA PHE A 79 11.86 13.42 -6.92
C PHE A 79 10.85 14.26 -6.14
N PHE A 80 9.65 13.75 -5.87
CA PHE A 80 8.66 14.40 -5.02
C PHE A 80 8.96 14.31 -3.52
N GLY A 81 10.04 13.64 -3.15
CA GLY A 81 10.46 13.53 -1.75
C GLY A 81 9.60 12.58 -0.92
N LEU A 82 9.04 11.53 -1.54
CA LEU A 82 8.30 10.54 -0.78
C LEU A 82 9.20 9.79 0.19
N ASP A 83 8.68 9.59 1.39
CA ASP A 83 9.35 8.82 2.45
C ASP A 83 8.33 8.03 3.30
N ALA A 84 8.84 7.12 4.12
CA ALA A 84 8.05 6.37 5.08
C ALA A 84 7.35 7.31 6.09
N GLY A 85 6.21 6.90 6.59
CA GLY A 85 5.48 7.64 7.63
C GLY A 85 4.69 8.84 7.12
N GLN A 86 4.75 9.16 5.84
CA GLN A 86 3.99 10.27 5.27
C GLN A 86 2.51 9.91 5.04
N THR A 87 1.66 10.93 5.16
CA THR A 87 0.30 10.90 4.64
C THR A 87 0.31 11.42 3.21
N VAL A 88 0.03 10.54 2.26
CA VAL A 88 0.04 10.83 0.82
C VAL A 88 -1.40 10.79 0.29
N ILE A 89 -1.79 11.82 -0.46
CA ILE A 89 -3.09 11.85 -1.16
C ILE A 89 -2.84 11.75 -2.66
N GLU A 90 -3.33 10.70 -3.29
CA GLU A 90 -3.36 10.53 -4.75
C GLU A 90 -4.68 11.04 -5.30
N ILE A 91 -4.63 12.10 -6.13
CA ILE A 91 -5.81 12.72 -6.70
C ILE A 91 -6.23 12.00 -7.98
N THR A 92 -7.46 11.56 -8.02
CA THR A 92 -8.08 10.86 -9.16
C THR A 92 -7.21 9.70 -9.64
N PRO A 93 -7.01 8.65 -8.81
CA PRO A 93 -6.11 7.52 -9.10
C PRO A 93 -6.47 6.77 -10.39
N GLY A 94 -7.71 6.93 -10.89
CA GLY A 94 -8.23 6.17 -12.03
C GLY A 94 -8.20 4.66 -11.76
N GLY A 95 -7.58 3.89 -12.63
CA GLY A 95 -7.39 2.44 -12.42
C GLY A 95 -6.30 2.06 -11.40
N GLY A 96 -5.75 3.04 -10.65
CA GLY A 96 -4.81 2.81 -9.55
C GLY A 96 -3.40 2.41 -9.98
N TRP A 97 -2.89 2.97 -11.10
CA TRP A 97 -1.56 2.62 -11.57
C TRP A 97 -0.45 3.02 -10.59
N TYR A 98 -0.50 4.24 -10.01
CA TYR A 98 0.41 4.66 -8.94
C TYR A 98 0.00 4.08 -7.58
N SER A 99 -1.30 3.88 -7.34
CA SER A 99 -1.79 3.22 -6.12
C SER A 99 -1.18 1.82 -5.93
N GLU A 100 -0.93 1.08 -7.04
CA GLU A 100 -0.23 -0.22 -7.01
C GLU A 100 1.17 -0.15 -6.41
N ILE A 101 1.82 1.01 -6.51
CA ILE A 101 3.16 1.25 -6.01
C ILE A 101 3.12 1.90 -4.63
N LEU A 102 2.29 2.93 -4.47
CA LEU A 102 2.20 3.72 -3.26
C LEU A 102 1.64 2.92 -2.07
N ALA A 103 0.59 2.12 -2.29
CA ALA A 103 -0.07 1.39 -1.22
C ALA A 103 0.88 0.42 -0.50
N PRO A 104 1.61 -0.50 -1.17
CA PRO A 104 2.54 -1.39 -0.49
C PRO A 104 3.79 -0.66 0.02
N ALA A 105 4.27 0.41 -0.64
CA ALA A 105 5.44 1.14 -0.20
C ALA A 105 5.21 1.89 1.13
N LEU A 106 4.01 2.44 1.34
CA LEU A 106 3.62 3.18 2.55
C LEU A 106 3.06 2.27 3.66
N LYS A 107 2.77 1.01 3.34
CA LYS A 107 2.10 0.09 4.28
C LYS A 107 2.89 -0.06 5.59
N GLY A 108 2.19 0.14 6.69
CA GLY A 108 2.72 -0.05 8.05
C GLY A 108 3.27 1.21 8.70
N ASP A 109 3.84 2.15 7.94
CA ASP A 109 4.44 3.37 8.50
C ASP A 109 3.69 4.63 8.06
N GLY A 110 3.23 4.69 6.81
CA GLY A 110 2.53 5.84 6.21
C GLY A 110 1.06 5.56 5.94
N GLN A 111 0.39 6.54 5.34
CA GLN A 111 -1.00 6.46 4.93
C GLN A 111 -1.16 6.87 3.47
N LEU A 112 -1.90 6.08 2.67
CA LEU A 112 -2.33 6.45 1.34
C LEU A 112 -3.83 6.74 1.33
N VAL A 113 -4.19 7.91 0.83
CA VAL A 113 -5.58 8.31 0.58
C VAL A 113 -5.77 8.48 -0.92
N GLY A 114 -6.71 7.76 -1.51
CA GLY A 114 -7.15 7.99 -2.88
C GLY A 114 -8.33 8.96 -2.90
N ALA A 115 -8.13 10.15 -3.44
CA ALA A 115 -9.21 11.11 -3.62
C ALA A 115 -9.90 10.87 -4.96
N ILE A 116 -11.14 10.41 -4.94
CA ILE A 116 -11.95 10.09 -6.12
C ILE A 116 -13.08 11.09 -6.29
N VAL A 117 -13.45 11.36 -7.53
CA VAL A 117 -14.55 12.30 -7.82
C VAL A 117 -15.88 11.72 -7.31
N ASN A 118 -16.64 12.51 -6.55
CA ASN A 118 -18.01 12.17 -6.22
C ASN A 118 -18.87 12.19 -7.49
N ALA A 119 -19.14 11.02 -8.05
CA ALA A 119 -19.91 10.90 -9.28
C ALA A 119 -21.33 11.47 -9.15
N GLY A 120 -21.92 11.43 -7.94
CA GLY A 120 -23.24 11.98 -7.67
C GLY A 120 -23.31 13.50 -7.79
N ALA A 121 -22.18 14.21 -7.67
CA ALA A 121 -22.10 15.67 -7.84
C ALA A 121 -21.83 16.09 -9.29
N VAL A 122 -21.60 15.14 -10.22
CA VAL A 122 -21.30 15.44 -11.63
C VAL A 122 -22.59 15.59 -12.43
N GLU A 123 -22.82 16.77 -13.01
CA GLU A 123 -24.05 17.06 -13.77
C GLU A 123 -24.09 16.36 -15.14
N ASP A 124 -22.96 16.37 -15.86
CA ASP A 124 -22.88 15.68 -17.16
C ASP A 124 -23.01 14.17 -17.00
N GLU A 125 -24.03 13.58 -17.62
CA GLU A 125 -24.37 12.17 -17.49
C GLU A 125 -23.26 11.23 -17.99
N ARG A 126 -22.55 11.61 -19.07
CA ARG A 126 -21.45 10.81 -19.64
C ARG A 126 -20.24 10.81 -18.69
N ALA A 127 -19.89 11.99 -18.18
CA ALA A 127 -18.81 12.12 -17.20
C ALA A 127 -19.15 11.40 -15.90
N ARG A 128 -20.38 11.53 -15.40
CA ARG A 128 -20.87 10.78 -14.22
C ARG A 128 -20.69 9.29 -14.39
N GLY A 129 -21.20 8.72 -15.49
CA GLY A 129 -21.06 7.29 -15.77
C GLY A 129 -19.61 6.84 -15.95
N TYR A 130 -18.72 7.72 -16.41
CA TYR A 130 -17.27 7.45 -16.41
C TYR A 130 -16.72 7.34 -14.99
N TYR A 131 -16.99 8.31 -14.11
CA TYR A 131 -16.49 8.29 -12.73
C TYR A 131 -17.08 7.15 -11.92
N GLU A 132 -18.37 6.82 -12.07
CA GLU A 132 -18.98 5.65 -11.44
C GLU A 132 -18.22 4.37 -11.75
N ARG A 133 -17.96 4.10 -13.03
CA ARG A 133 -17.22 2.90 -13.46
C ARG A 133 -15.77 2.93 -12.98
N SER A 134 -15.09 4.06 -13.09
CA SER A 134 -13.70 4.22 -12.66
C SER A 134 -13.54 4.00 -11.16
N ASN A 135 -14.42 4.61 -10.38
CA ASN A 135 -14.42 4.49 -8.92
C ASN A 135 -14.75 3.06 -8.48
N GLN A 136 -15.73 2.41 -9.14
CA GLN A 136 -16.07 1.03 -8.84
C GLN A 136 -14.89 0.10 -9.17
N GLY A 137 -14.26 0.26 -10.32
CA GLY A 137 -13.09 -0.52 -10.70
C GLY A 137 -11.91 -0.37 -9.72
N LEU A 138 -11.69 0.84 -9.19
CA LEU A 138 -10.70 1.05 -8.14
C LEU A 138 -11.10 0.35 -6.83
N ARG A 139 -12.35 0.49 -6.40
CA ARG A 139 -12.85 -0.19 -5.18
C ARG A 139 -12.72 -1.71 -5.30
N ASP A 140 -13.07 -2.28 -6.43
CA ASP A 140 -12.95 -3.72 -6.71
C ASP A 140 -11.49 -4.17 -6.66
N LYS A 141 -10.57 -3.38 -7.23
CA LYS A 141 -9.13 -3.63 -7.15
C LYS A 141 -8.64 -3.65 -5.69
N LEU A 142 -9.01 -2.66 -4.89
CA LEU A 142 -8.60 -2.58 -3.49
C LEU A 142 -9.15 -3.76 -2.68
N ALA A 143 -10.41 -4.11 -2.88
CA ALA A 143 -11.06 -5.24 -2.21
C ALA A 143 -10.49 -6.59 -2.64
N GLY A 144 -10.05 -6.70 -3.90
CA GLY A 144 -9.50 -7.93 -4.47
C GLY A 144 -8.13 -8.35 -3.93
N ASN A 145 -7.37 -7.43 -3.31
CA ASN A 145 -6.07 -7.73 -2.71
C ASN A 145 -5.79 -6.85 -1.48
N ALA A 146 -6.41 -7.21 -0.36
CA ALA A 146 -6.26 -6.49 0.90
C ALA A 146 -4.82 -6.55 1.46
N ASP A 147 -4.04 -7.57 1.10
CA ASP A 147 -2.64 -7.66 1.52
C ASP A 147 -1.78 -6.55 0.89
N VAL A 148 -2.12 -6.12 -0.30
CA VAL A 148 -1.43 -4.99 -0.97
C VAL A 148 -2.06 -3.66 -0.59
N TYR A 149 -3.39 -3.56 -0.68
CA TYR A 149 -4.11 -2.28 -0.64
C TYR A 149 -4.79 -1.96 0.69
N GLY A 150 -4.78 -2.87 1.67
CA GLY A 150 -5.58 -2.74 2.90
C GLY A 150 -5.25 -1.51 3.78
N GLY A 151 -4.16 -0.81 3.51
CA GLY A 151 -3.80 0.46 4.15
C GLY A 151 -4.27 1.70 3.39
N MET A 152 -4.83 1.54 2.18
CA MET A 152 -5.35 2.66 1.38
C MET A 152 -6.79 2.97 1.74
N THR A 153 -7.10 4.24 1.95
CA THR A 153 -8.46 4.74 2.16
C THR A 153 -8.92 5.56 0.97
N LEU A 154 -10.24 5.70 0.79
CA LEU A 154 -10.81 6.53 -0.27
C LEU A 154 -11.60 7.69 0.34
N VAL A 155 -11.45 8.88 -0.24
CA VAL A 155 -12.26 10.05 0.03
C VAL A 155 -12.91 10.51 -1.27
N GLU A 156 -14.20 10.83 -1.22
CA GLU A 156 -14.91 11.42 -2.36
C GLU A 156 -14.88 12.93 -2.28
N PHE A 157 -14.64 13.61 -3.40
CA PHE A 157 -14.66 15.07 -3.47
C PHE A 157 -15.54 15.57 -4.61
N ASP A 158 -16.10 16.75 -4.42
CA ASP A 158 -16.80 17.52 -5.45
C ASP A 158 -15.78 18.43 -6.16
N SER A 159 -15.68 18.33 -7.50
CA SER A 159 -14.73 19.11 -8.28
C SER A 159 -15.00 20.62 -8.28
N ALA A 160 -16.22 21.06 -7.95
CA ALA A 160 -16.57 22.48 -7.85
C ALA A 160 -16.13 23.07 -6.48
N THR A 161 -16.16 22.26 -5.43
CA THR A 161 -15.80 22.66 -4.06
C THR A 161 -14.93 21.59 -3.40
N PRO A 162 -13.70 21.35 -3.92
CA PRO A 162 -12.93 20.19 -3.54
C PRO A 162 -12.42 20.27 -2.10
N SER A 163 -12.61 19.16 -1.37
CA SER A 163 -12.04 18.92 -0.05
C SER A 163 -11.46 17.51 -0.03
N PHE A 164 -10.20 17.40 0.35
CA PHE A 164 -9.45 16.14 0.28
C PHE A 164 -9.17 15.53 1.66
N GLY A 165 -9.73 16.09 2.71
CA GLY A 165 -9.54 15.68 4.10
C GLY A 165 -9.47 16.86 5.04
N VAL A 166 -8.88 16.64 6.21
CA VAL A 166 -8.67 17.70 7.21
C VAL A 166 -7.56 18.64 6.73
N ASP A 167 -7.76 19.96 6.88
CA ASP A 167 -6.77 20.96 6.53
C ASP A 167 -5.43 20.70 7.24
N GLY A 168 -4.33 20.81 6.51
CA GLY A 168 -2.98 20.59 7.05
C GLY A 168 -2.69 19.14 7.48
N SER A 169 -3.37 18.14 6.92
CA SER A 169 -3.19 16.74 7.29
C SER A 169 -2.24 15.96 6.37
N ALA A 170 -2.05 16.38 5.13
CA ALA A 170 -1.24 15.66 4.15
C ALA A 170 0.21 16.16 4.09
N ASP A 171 1.15 15.24 4.03
CA ASP A 171 2.56 15.56 3.75
C ASP A 171 2.80 15.75 2.25
N VAL A 172 2.12 14.96 1.43
CA VAL A 172 2.27 14.99 -0.03
C VAL A 172 0.90 14.84 -0.70
N VAL A 173 0.64 15.67 -1.69
CA VAL A 173 -0.47 15.51 -2.64
C VAL A 173 0.12 15.20 -4.01
N LEU A 174 -0.36 14.16 -4.67
CA LEU A 174 0.10 13.71 -5.98
C LEU A 174 -1.03 13.74 -6.99
N THR A 175 -0.74 14.27 -8.17
CA THR A 175 -1.65 14.20 -9.30
C THR A 175 -0.91 13.88 -10.60
N PHE A 176 -1.51 13.01 -11.41
CA PHE A 176 -0.89 12.49 -12.61
C PHE A 176 -1.84 12.63 -13.80
N ARG A 177 -1.56 13.61 -14.67
CA ARG A 177 -2.28 13.84 -15.93
C ARG A 177 -3.76 14.20 -15.72
N ASN A 178 -4.02 15.13 -14.80
CA ASN A 178 -5.38 15.58 -14.48
C ASN A 178 -5.56 17.11 -14.68
N VAL A 179 -4.50 17.91 -14.60
CA VAL A 179 -4.58 19.38 -14.59
C VAL A 179 -5.27 19.90 -15.86
N HIS A 180 -4.92 19.34 -17.03
CA HIS A 180 -5.55 19.72 -18.30
C HIS A 180 -7.08 19.50 -18.32
N ASN A 181 -7.57 18.47 -17.62
CA ASN A 181 -9.02 18.23 -17.48
C ASN A 181 -9.67 19.31 -16.61
N TRP A 182 -9.03 19.71 -15.50
CA TRP A 182 -9.55 20.75 -14.61
C TRP A 182 -9.53 22.12 -15.28
N THR A 183 -8.45 22.45 -16.01
CA THR A 183 -8.37 23.67 -16.80
C THR A 183 -9.46 23.72 -17.87
N GLY A 184 -9.69 22.61 -18.58
CA GLY A 184 -10.77 22.50 -19.56
C GLY A 184 -12.18 22.62 -18.95
N SER A 185 -12.34 22.31 -17.68
CA SER A 185 -13.61 22.43 -16.93
C SER A 185 -13.71 23.73 -16.13
N GLY A 186 -12.65 24.55 -16.08
CA GLY A 186 -12.63 25.83 -15.34
C GLY A 186 -12.64 25.71 -13.83
N ASN A 187 -12.21 24.56 -13.29
CA ASN A 187 -12.16 24.31 -11.83
C ASN A 187 -10.72 24.07 -11.30
N ASP A 188 -9.71 24.32 -12.10
CA ASP A 188 -8.31 24.17 -11.73
C ASP A 188 -7.93 25.01 -10.49
N GLN A 189 -8.33 26.28 -10.42
CA GLN A 189 -8.09 27.13 -9.26
C GLN A 189 -8.64 26.51 -7.97
N ALA A 190 -9.89 26.04 -8.01
CA ALA A 190 -10.53 25.42 -6.84
C ALA A 190 -9.77 24.14 -6.40
N MET A 191 -9.31 23.34 -7.37
CA MET A 191 -8.51 22.13 -7.09
C MET A 191 -7.21 22.50 -6.40
N PHE A 192 -6.44 23.48 -6.92
CA PHE A 192 -5.18 23.91 -6.31
C PHE A 192 -5.38 24.55 -4.93
N ASP A 193 -6.46 25.31 -4.73
CA ASP A 193 -6.83 25.86 -3.41
C ASP A 193 -7.12 24.73 -2.41
N GLY A 194 -7.79 23.66 -2.86
CA GLY A 194 -8.04 22.46 -2.08
C GLY A 194 -6.74 21.72 -1.71
N PHE A 195 -5.80 21.60 -2.65
CA PHE A 195 -4.47 21.01 -2.37
C PHE A 195 -3.69 21.83 -1.35
N PHE A 196 -3.70 23.15 -1.50
CA PHE A 196 -3.02 24.05 -0.56
C PHE A 196 -3.60 23.91 0.86
N LYS A 197 -4.92 23.79 1.00
CA LYS A 197 -5.57 23.64 2.31
C LYS A 197 -5.22 22.31 2.98
N VAL A 198 -5.26 21.21 2.25
CA VAL A 198 -5.01 19.89 2.84
C VAL A 198 -3.55 19.63 3.16
N LEU A 199 -2.60 20.30 2.47
CA LEU A 199 -1.17 20.16 2.71
C LEU A 199 -0.76 20.79 4.05
N LYS A 200 0.10 20.09 4.77
CA LYS A 200 0.83 20.65 5.91
C LYS A 200 1.73 21.81 5.47
N SER A 201 2.09 22.69 6.41
CA SER A 201 3.16 23.65 6.16
C SER A 201 4.45 22.90 5.79
N GLY A 202 5.03 23.22 4.63
CA GLY A 202 6.19 22.51 4.07
C GLY A 202 5.85 21.20 3.34
N GLY A 203 4.56 20.84 3.21
CA GLY A 203 4.10 19.72 2.41
C GLY A 203 4.33 19.94 0.91
N VAL A 204 4.34 18.86 0.14
CA VAL A 204 4.70 18.84 -1.29
C VAL A 204 3.49 18.55 -2.15
N LEU A 205 3.28 19.36 -3.20
CA LEU A 205 2.40 19.02 -4.31
C LEU A 205 3.24 18.47 -5.49
N GLY A 206 3.06 17.19 -5.82
CA GLY A 206 3.68 16.53 -6.96
C GLY A 206 2.74 16.49 -8.16
N VAL A 207 3.13 17.15 -9.26
CA VAL A 207 2.33 17.22 -10.48
C VAL A 207 3.10 16.61 -11.65
N VAL A 208 2.49 15.65 -12.33
CA VAL A 208 2.97 15.12 -13.61
C VAL A 208 1.94 15.41 -14.68
N GLU A 209 2.35 16.12 -15.73
CA GLU A 209 1.47 16.46 -16.86
C GLU A 209 2.09 16.12 -18.21
N HIS A 210 1.28 16.28 -19.24
CA HIS A 210 1.74 16.19 -20.62
C HIS A 210 2.61 17.37 -20.96
N ARG A 211 3.65 17.13 -21.76
CA ARG A 211 4.44 18.20 -22.33
C ARG A 211 3.77 18.64 -23.64
N ALA A 212 3.57 19.92 -23.81
CA ALA A 212 3.18 20.50 -25.09
C ALA A 212 4.27 20.29 -26.14
N ALA A 213 3.90 20.27 -27.40
CA ALA A 213 4.88 20.27 -28.49
C ALA A 213 5.73 21.56 -28.45
N GLU A 214 6.95 21.47 -28.97
CA GLU A 214 7.80 22.64 -29.05
C GLU A 214 7.15 23.72 -29.93
N GLY A 215 7.14 24.97 -29.46
CA GLY A 215 6.51 26.09 -30.16
C GLY A 215 5.01 26.26 -29.92
N THR A 216 4.38 25.38 -29.12
CA THR A 216 2.97 25.55 -28.67
C THR A 216 2.87 26.75 -27.75
N SER A 217 1.90 27.65 -27.97
CA SER A 217 1.60 28.75 -27.06
C SER A 217 0.70 28.29 -25.91
N ALA A 218 0.60 29.09 -24.85
CA ALA A 218 -0.34 28.84 -23.77
C ALA A 218 -1.82 29.02 -24.16
N GLU A 219 -2.05 29.54 -25.36
CA GLU A 219 -3.38 29.83 -25.92
C GLU A 219 -3.86 28.69 -26.86
N ASP A 220 -2.96 27.76 -27.24
CA ASP A 220 -3.26 26.59 -28.08
C ASP A 220 -3.75 25.39 -27.23
#